data_3ac8ea9ade55997e34d57e82db16488f
#
_entry.id   3ac8ea9ade55997e34d57e82db16488f
#
_cell.length_a   1.000
_cell.length_b   1.000
_cell.length_c   1.000
_cell.angle_alpha   90.00
_cell.angle_beta   90.00
_cell.angle_gamma   90.00
#
_symmetry.space_group_name_H-M   'P 1'
#
loop_
_entity.id
_entity.type
_entity.pdbx_description
1 polymer ?
#
loop_
_entity_poly.entity_id
_entity_poly.type
_entity_poly.pdbx_seq_one_letter_code
_entity_poly.pdbx_strand_id
1 'polypeptide(L)'
;VERSRGLGDVYKRQVQQGAEVGIEKIAGVLNEIMWQEQKTTVLLETMAGKGTEVGRNFEELQEILSRVKYPEKMGVCLDTCHVFDGGYDISGHLEEVLEEFDRIIGLDKLCAIHLNDSKNVLGSHKDRHECLGAGNLTMDAIVRIINHPALKKLPFYLETPNDLEGYAREIAMLKAARKD
;
A
#
# COMPACT_ATOMS: atom_id res chain seq x y z
N VAL A 1 -18.72 7.89 11.09
CA VAL A 1 -17.54 7.61 10.25
C VAL A 1 -18.00 7.66 8.82
N GLU A 2 -17.80 8.80 8.14
CA GLU A 2 -17.89 8.80 6.68
C GLU A 2 -16.84 7.84 6.17
N ARG A 3 -17.29 6.72 5.61
CA ARG A 3 -16.43 5.88 4.81
C ARG A 3 -15.93 6.75 3.65
N SER A 4 -14.67 7.07 3.66
CA SER A 4 -14.00 7.64 2.49
C SER A 4 -14.32 6.72 1.32
N ARG A 5 -15.26 7.14 0.47
CA ARG A 5 -15.46 6.55 -0.85
C ARG A 5 -14.32 7.09 -1.71
N GLY A 6 -13.12 6.60 -1.41
CA GLY A 6 -11.93 6.99 -2.13
C GLY A 6 -11.98 6.55 -3.58
N LEU A 7 -11.05 7.05 -4.35
CA LEU A 7 -10.76 6.66 -5.74
C LEU A 7 -10.80 5.13 -5.98
N GLY A 8 -10.62 4.30 -4.95
CA GLY A 8 -10.73 2.84 -5.03
C GLY A 8 -12.03 2.31 -5.64
N ASP A 9 -13.18 2.97 -5.43
CA ASP A 9 -14.44 2.53 -6.06
C ASP A 9 -14.53 2.88 -7.56
N VAL A 10 -13.79 3.88 -8.01
CA VAL A 10 -13.67 4.21 -9.44
C VAL A 10 -12.84 3.15 -10.15
N TYR A 11 -11.82 2.60 -9.49
CA TYR A 11 -10.95 1.54 -10.03
C TYR A 11 -11.70 0.23 -10.30
N LYS A 12 -12.59 -0.19 -9.40
CA LYS A 12 -13.31 -1.47 -9.51
C LYS A 12 -14.22 -1.58 -10.74
N ARG A 13 -14.66 -0.47 -11.31
CA ARG A 13 -15.57 -0.47 -12.49
C ARG A 13 -14.85 -0.44 -13.84
N GLN A 14 -13.55 -0.20 -13.89
CA GLN A 14 -12.86 0.12 -15.14
C GLN A 14 -12.11 -1.03 -15.79
N VAL A 15 -11.92 -2.13 -15.14
CA VAL A 15 -10.98 -3.17 -15.55
C VAL A 15 -11.54 -4.26 -16.46
N GLN A 16 -12.75 -4.18 -16.87
CA GLN A 16 -13.20 -5.00 -18.01
C GLN A 16 -12.48 -4.67 -19.34
N GLN A 17 -11.67 -3.62 -19.35
CA GLN A 17 -10.97 -3.10 -20.54
C GLN A 17 -9.42 -3.31 -20.52
N GLY A 18 -8.86 -3.99 -19.51
CA GLY A 18 -7.42 -4.21 -19.37
C GLY A 18 -6.68 -3.17 -18.51
N ALA A 19 -5.52 -3.54 -17.97
CA ALA A 19 -4.74 -2.71 -17.05
C ALA A 19 -4.31 -1.37 -17.68
N GLU A 20 -3.92 -1.38 -18.95
CA GLU A 20 -3.49 -0.18 -19.69
C GLU A 20 -4.56 0.94 -19.70
N VAL A 21 -5.80 0.57 -20.00
CA VAL A 21 -6.92 1.54 -20.00
C VAL A 21 -7.21 2.04 -18.58
N GLY A 22 -7.06 1.18 -17.58
CA GLY A 22 -7.17 1.57 -16.17
C GLY A 22 -6.12 2.59 -15.78
N ILE A 23 -4.85 2.34 -16.10
CA ILE A 23 -3.71 3.23 -15.87
C ILE A 23 -3.94 4.59 -16.54
N GLU A 24 -4.32 4.60 -17.82
CA GLU A 24 -4.60 5.84 -18.57
C GLU A 24 -5.69 6.68 -17.89
N LYS A 25 -6.79 6.06 -17.48
CA LYS A 25 -7.89 6.76 -16.79
C LYS A 25 -7.49 7.31 -15.43
N ILE A 26 -6.70 6.55 -14.64
CA ILE A 26 -6.18 6.99 -13.35
C ILE A 26 -5.29 8.22 -13.53
N ALA A 27 -4.31 8.12 -14.42
CA ALA A 27 -3.42 9.24 -14.71
C ALA A 27 -4.20 10.46 -15.26
N GLY A 28 -5.20 10.22 -16.11
CA GLY A 28 -6.09 11.26 -16.63
C GLY A 28 -6.81 12.01 -15.51
N VAL A 29 -7.48 11.30 -14.59
CA VAL A 29 -8.18 11.93 -13.45
C VAL A 29 -7.20 12.68 -12.55
N LEU A 30 -6.04 12.11 -12.24
CA LEU A 30 -5.01 12.78 -11.44
C LEU A 30 -4.55 14.07 -12.11
N ASN A 31 -4.36 14.06 -13.43
CA ASN A 31 -3.98 15.23 -14.22
C ASN A 31 -5.04 16.33 -14.28
N GLU A 32 -6.31 16.00 -14.05
CA GLU A 32 -7.42 16.96 -13.96
C GLU A 32 -7.53 17.59 -12.57
N ILE A 33 -7.30 16.80 -11.50
CA ILE A 33 -7.56 17.26 -10.13
C ILE A 33 -6.31 17.83 -9.44
N MET A 34 -5.11 17.52 -9.91
CA MET A 34 -3.85 18.00 -9.32
C MET A 34 -3.42 19.33 -9.94
N TRP A 35 -2.78 20.17 -9.12
CA TRP A 35 -2.23 21.47 -9.58
C TRP A 35 -0.85 21.73 -8.96
N GLN A 36 -0.08 22.59 -9.60
CA GLN A 36 1.33 22.80 -9.29
C GLN A 36 1.58 23.31 -7.85
N GLU A 37 0.71 24.19 -7.35
CA GLU A 37 0.88 24.83 -6.03
C GLU A 37 0.31 24.00 -4.88
N GLN A 38 -0.29 22.84 -5.13
CA GLN A 38 -0.79 21.98 -4.06
C GLN A 38 0.34 21.58 -3.13
N LYS A 39 0.06 21.60 -1.82
CA LYS A 39 1.01 21.22 -0.78
C LYS A 39 0.88 19.75 -0.35
N THR A 40 -0.27 19.16 -0.62
CA THR A 40 -0.57 17.78 -0.27
C THR A 40 0.04 16.84 -1.30
N THR A 41 0.75 15.81 -0.83
CA THR A 41 1.19 14.70 -1.66
C THR A 41 0.04 13.71 -1.83
N VAL A 42 -0.20 13.27 -3.05
CA VAL A 42 -1.18 12.22 -3.37
C VAL A 42 -0.44 10.88 -3.41
N LEU A 43 -0.93 9.89 -2.69
CA LEU A 43 -0.30 8.58 -2.64
C LEU A 43 -1.13 7.58 -3.47
N LEU A 44 -0.44 6.84 -4.34
CA LEU A 44 -0.97 5.63 -4.93
C LEU A 44 -0.80 4.50 -3.93
N GLU A 45 -1.85 3.73 -3.71
CA GLU A 45 -1.77 2.56 -2.84
C GLU A 45 -1.45 1.30 -3.65
N THR A 46 -0.60 0.45 -3.10
CA THR A 46 -0.39 -0.91 -3.63
C THR A 46 -1.68 -1.72 -3.48
N MET A 47 -2.04 -2.49 -4.51
CA MET A 47 -3.27 -3.27 -4.55
C MET A 47 -2.99 -4.77 -4.53
N ALA A 48 -3.89 -5.56 -3.97
CA ALA A 48 -3.76 -7.02 -3.91
C ALA A 48 -3.94 -7.74 -5.27
N GLY A 49 -4.41 -7.03 -6.29
CA GLY A 49 -4.71 -7.62 -7.59
C GLY A 49 -5.99 -8.44 -7.61
N LYS A 50 -6.97 -8.09 -6.76
CA LYS A 50 -8.27 -8.75 -6.74
C LYS A 50 -9.04 -8.49 -8.02
N GLY A 51 -9.29 -9.55 -8.77
CA GLY A 51 -9.97 -9.47 -10.06
C GLY A 51 -9.13 -8.70 -11.06
N THR A 52 -9.48 -7.46 -11.29
CA THR A 52 -8.93 -6.62 -12.34
C THR A 52 -8.43 -5.27 -11.80
N GLU A 53 -8.07 -5.20 -10.53
CA GLU A 53 -7.49 -4.02 -9.89
C GLU A 53 -6.17 -3.62 -10.58
N VAL A 54 -5.97 -2.31 -10.75
CA VAL A 54 -4.72 -1.71 -11.22
C VAL A 54 -3.89 -1.31 -10.01
N GLY A 55 -2.56 -1.38 -10.11
CA GLY A 55 -1.64 -1.14 -8.99
C GLY A 55 -1.28 -2.40 -8.21
N ARG A 56 -1.53 -3.57 -8.80
CA ARG A 56 -1.24 -4.90 -8.23
C ARG A 56 0.24 -5.28 -8.23
N ASN A 57 1.05 -4.56 -8.97
CA ASN A 57 2.50 -4.68 -9.01
C ASN A 57 3.15 -3.32 -9.10
N PHE A 58 4.44 -3.26 -8.85
CA PHE A 58 5.19 -1.99 -8.80
C PHE A 58 5.29 -1.34 -10.18
N GLU A 59 5.31 -2.13 -11.27
CA GLU A 59 5.34 -1.63 -12.64
C GLU A 59 4.08 -0.84 -13.00
N GLU A 60 2.89 -1.33 -12.61
CA GLU A 60 1.63 -0.61 -12.86
C GLU A 60 1.58 0.72 -12.09
N LEU A 61 2.10 0.78 -10.86
CA LEU A 61 2.23 2.02 -10.09
C LEU A 61 3.21 2.98 -10.74
N GLN A 62 4.38 2.50 -11.14
CA GLN A 62 5.38 3.31 -11.84
C GLN A 62 4.85 3.85 -13.16
N GLU A 63 4.06 3.08 -13.89
CA GLU A 63 3.46 3.52 -15.14
C GLU A 63 2.45 4.65 -14.89
N ILE A 64 1.64 4.60 -13.82
CA ILE A 64 0.76 5.70 -13.44
C ILE A 64 1.60 6.94 -13.09
N LEU A 65 2.64 6.79 -12.26
CA LEU A 65 3.52 7.88 -11.84
C LEU A 65 4.20 8.56 -13.05
N SER A 66 4.55 7.80 -14.08
CA SER A 66 5.18 8.32 -15.29
C SER A 66 4.24 9.17 -16.17
N ARG A 67 2.92 8.98 -16.04
CA ARG A 67 1.88 9.66 -16.86
C ARG A 67 1.26 10.88 -16.18
N VAL A 68 1.60 11.15 -14.92
CA VAL A 68 1.05 12.33 -14.22
C VAL A 68 1.88 13.58 -14.50
N LYS A 69 1.21 14.75 -14.54
CA LYS A 69 1.85 16.05 -14.82
C LYS A 69 2.77 16.53 -13.68
N TYR A 70 2.48 16.13 -12.45
CA TYR A 70 3.18 16.59 -11.25
C TYR A 70 3.71 15.40 -10.44
N PRO A 71 4.67 14.61 -10.97
CA PRO A 71 5.19 13.42 -10.29
C PRO A 71 5.88 13.73 -8.96
N GLU A 72 6.36 14.97 -8.77
CA GLU A 72 6.91 15.46 -7.51
C GLU A 72 5.85 15.64 -6.40
N LYS A 73 4.57 15.66 -6.77
CA LYS A 73 3.41 15.71 -5.86
C LYS A 73 2.82 14.33 -5.59
N MET A 74 3.44 13.30 -6.12
CA MET A 74 2.99 11.93 -6.01
C MET A 74 3.97 11.08 -5.19
N GLY A 75 3.43 10.11 -4.47
CA GLY A 75 4.16 9.08 -3.78
C GLY A 75 3.38 7.77 -3.76
N VAL A 76 3.84 6.81 -2.99
CA VAL A 76 3.22 5.50 -2.82
C VAL A 76 2.94 5.25 -1.35
N CYS A 77 1.79 4.67 -1.07
CA CYS A 77 1.46 4.02 0.18
C CYS A 77 1.55 2.50 -0.04
N LEU A 78 2.44 1.84 0.70
CA LEU A 78 2.57 0.39 0.63
C LEU A 78 1.67 -0.23 1.70
N ASP A 79 0.66 -1.02 1.28
CA ASP A 79 -0.14 -1.84 2.18
C ASP A 79 0.48 -3.23 2.29
N THR A 80 0.80 -3.64 3.53
CA THR A 80 1.49 -4.92 3.78
C THR A 80 0.63 -6.14 3.47
N CYS A 81 -0.69 -6.07 3.69
CA CYS A 81 -1.62 -7.12 3.27
C CYS A 81 -1.73 -7.19 1.75
N HIS A 82 -1.85 -6.04 1.07
CA HIS A 82 -2.02 -6.00 -0.37
C HIS A 82 -0.80 -6.54 -1.12
N VAL A 83 0.42 -6.12 -0.75
CA VAL A 83 1.63 -6.65 -1.42
C VAL A 83 1.81 -8.14 -1.15
N PHE A 84 1.53 -8.61 0.07
CA PHE A 84 1.58 -10.03 0.40
C PHE A 84 0.55 -10.84 -0.39
N ASP A 85 -0.70 -10.40 -0.43
CA ASP A 85 -1.76 -11.01 -1.25
C ASP A 85 -1.44 -10.88 -2.74
N GLY A 86 -0.73 -9.84 -3.18
CA GLY A 86 -0.25 -9.62 -4.54
C GLY A 86 0.91 -10.53 -4.96
N GLY A 87 1.56 -11.22 -4.01
CA GLY A 87 2.63 -12.17 -4.28
C GLY A 87 4.04 -11.71 -3.87
N TYR A 88 4.17 -10.51 -3.28
CA TYR A 88 5.44 -10.04 -2.73
C TYR A 88 5.61 -10.58 -1.29
N ASP A 89 6.57 -11.44 -1.07
CA ASP A 89 6.80 -12.07 0.24
C ASP A 89 7.47 -11.11 1.24
N ILE A 90 6.72 -10.09 1.65
CA ILE A 90 7.16 -9.12 2.65
C ILE A 90 7.35 -9.75 4.05
N SER A 91 6.82 -10.96 4.26
CA SER A 91 6.97 -11.71 5.51
C SER A 91 8.30 -12.45 5.59
N GLY A 92 8.71 -13.13 4.54
CA GLY A 92 9.95 -13.93 4.50
C GLY A 92 11.15 -13.19 3.90
N HIS A 93 10.90 -12.31 2.93
CA HIS A 93 11.90 -11.71 2.04
C HIS A 93 11.74 -10.19 1.93
N LEU A 94 11.64 -9.50 3.09
CA LEU A 94 11.41 -8.04 3.14
C LEU A 94 12.46 -7.24 2.33
N GLU A 95 13.74 -7.61 2.43
CA GLU A 95 14.83 -6.89 1.75
C GLU A 95 14.67 -6.96 0.23
N GLU A 96 14.40 -8.15 -0.31
CA GLU A 96 14.23 -8.38 -1.75
C GLU A 96 13.02 -7.61 -2.29
N VAL A 97 11.92 -7.54 -1.51
CA VAL A 97 10.74 -6.75 -1.88
C VAL A 97 11.04 -5.25 -1.90
N LEU A 98 11.80 -4.75 -0.93
CA LEU A 98 12.20 -3.35 -0.89
C LEU A 98 13.22 -3.00 -1.97
N GLU A 99 14.15 -3.89 -2.29
CA GLU A 99 15.09 -3.73 -3.41
C GLU A 99 14.35 -3.69 -4.75
N GLU A 100 13.33 -4.53 -4.93
CA GLU A 100 12.50 -4.51 -6.13
C GLU A 100 11.69 -3.22 -6.23
N PHE A 101 11.10 -2.76 -5.12
CA PHE A 101 10.40 -1.48 -5.07
C PHE A 101 11.34 -0.31 -5.42
N ASP A 102 12.55 -0.29 -4.84
CA ASP A 102 13.54 0.76 -5.10
C ASP A 102 13.97 0.78 -6.56
N ARG A 103 14.20 -0.38 -7.15
CA ARG A 103 14.59 -0.52 -8.56
C ARG A 103 13.52 -0.04 -9.52
N ILE A 104 12.24 -0.25 -9.22
CA ILE A 104 11.13 0.05 -10.14
C ILE A 104 10.59 1.47 -9.91
N ILE A 105 10.35 1.85 -8.67
CA ILE A 105 9.67 3.11 -8.29
C ILE A 105 10.65 4.11 -7.66
N GLY A 106 11.55 3.61 -6.80
CA GLY A 106 12.42 4.42 -5.93
C GLY A 106 11.87 4.51 -4.50
N LEU A 107 12.69 4.22 -3.50
CA LEU A 107 12.30 4.31 -2.08
C LEU A 107 11.99 5.75 -1.63
N ASP A 108 12.47 6.77 -2.34
CA ASP A 108 12.12 8.17 -2.12
C ASP A 108 10.63 8.48 -2.40
N LYS A 109 9.96 7.64 -3.18
CA LYS A 109 8.52 7.72 -3.44
C LYS A 109 7.66 7.01 -2.39
N LEU A 110 8.25 6.18 -1.53
CA LEU A 110 7.52 5.50 -0.46
C LEU A 110 7.28 6.48 0.70
N CYS A 111 6.03 6.91 0.87
CA CYS A 111 5.67 7.97 1.78
C CYS A 111 4.85 7.50 2.99
N ALA A 112 4.21 6.35 2.92
CA ALA A 112 3.37 5.81 3.99
C ALA A 112 3.29 4.29 3.91
N ILE A 113 2.96 3.67 5.03
CA ILE A 113 2.71 2.23 5.14
C ILE A 113 1.30 2.04 5.73
N HIS A 114 0.44 1.31 5.05
CA HIS A 114 -0.70 0.66 5.69
C HIS A 114 -0.22 -0.67 6.27
N LEU A 115 -0.19 -0.74 7.59
CA LEU A 115 0.34 -1.90 8.31
C LEU A 115 -0.80 -2.83 8.70
N ASN A 116 -1.07 -3.81 7.88
CA ASN A 116 -2.15 -4.77 8.02
C ASN A 116 -1.62 -6.19 7.92
N ASP A 117 -2.17 -7.10 8.73
CA ASP A 117 -1.96 -8.53 8.53
C ASP A 117 -2.94 -9.08 7.50
N SER A 118 -2.69 -10.24 6.92
CA SER A 118 -3.56 -10.86 5.92
C SER A 118 -4.18 -12.15 6.42
N LYS A 119 -5.50 -12.30 6.21
CA LYS A 119 -6.21 -13.58 6.41
C LYS A 119 -5.78 -14.65 5.41
N ASN A 120 -5.14 -14.28 4.34
CA ASN A 120 -4.87 -15.13 3.20
C ASN A 120 -3.39 -15.53 3.14
N VAL A 121 -3.12 -16.57 2.37
CA VAL A 121 -1.75 -16.97 2.04
C VAL A 121 -1.16 -16.06 0.95
N LEU A 122 0.15 -16.03 0.87
CA LEU A 122 0.92 -15.32 -0.15
C LEU A 122 0.37 -15.56 -1.55
N GLY A 123 0.18 -14.49 -2.33
CA GLY A 123 -0.28 -14.55 -3.71
C GLY A 123 -1.75 -14.92 -3.88
N SER A 124 -2.57 -14.72 -2.87
CA SER A 124 -4.00 -15.09 -2.90
C SER A 124 -4.88 -14.18 -3.75
N HIS A 125 -4.47 -12.93 -3.98
CA HIS A 125 -5.20 -11.87 -4.68
C HIS A 125 -6.61 -11.61 -4.10
N LYS A 126 -6.75 -11.59 -2.75
CA LYS A 126 -8.08 -11.50 -2.11
C LYS A 126 -8.37 -10.21 -1.36
N ASP A 127 -7.35 -9.54 -0.83
CA ASP A 127 -7.52 -8.34 -0.02
C ASP A 127 -8.48 -8.57 1.16
N ARG A 128 -7.95 -9.15 2.25
CA ARG A 128 -8.67 -9.38 3.50
C ARG A 128 -7.75 -9.15 4.68
N HIS A 129 -7.86 -7.97 5.29
CA HIS A 129 -7.09 -7.62 6.48
C HIS A 129 -7.45 -8.51 7.68
N GLU A 130 -6.45 -8.77 8.51
CA GLU A 130 -6.58 -9.43 9.81
C GLU A 130 -5.94 -8.55 10.89
N CYS A 131 -6.28 -8.80 12.14
CA CYS A 131 -5.60 -8.20 13.28
C CYS A 131 -4.13 -8.60 13.30
N LEU A 132 -3.25 -7.68 13.73
CA LEU A 132 -1.80 -7.90 13.69
C LEU A 132 -1.39 -9.13 14.49
N GLY A 133 -0.67 -10.05 13.84
CA GLY A 133 -0.20 -11.30 14.40
C GLY A 133 -1.23 -12.42 14.44
N ALA A 134 -2.46 -12.19 13.94
CA ALA A 134 -3.50 -13.22 13.83
C ALA A 134 -3.65 -13.77 12.40
N GLY A 135 -2.95 -13.21 11.44
CA GLY A 135 -2.95 -13.61 10.04
C GLY A 135 -1.69 -14.36 9.60
N ASN A 136 -1.39 -14.26 8.31
CA ASN A 136 -0.31 -15.01 7.68
C ASN A 136 1.01 -14.22 7.53
N LEU A 137 1.03 -12.90 7.83
CA LEU A 137 2.28 -12.13 7.83
C LEU A 137 3.17 -12.43 9.03
N THR A 138 2.61 -12.87 10.13
CA THR A 138 3.25 -13.12 11.41
C THR A 138 3.69 -11.84 12.15
N MET A 139 3.67 -11.92 13.49
CA MET A 139 4.09 -10.78 14.34
C MET A 139 5.59 -10.47 14.18
N ASP A 140 6.43 -11.47 13.94
CA ASP A 140 7.87 -11.27 13.73
C ASP A 140 8.15 -10.47 12.44
N ALA A 141 7.40 -10.71 11.37
CA ALA A 141 7.50 -9.92 10.14
C ALA A 141 7.06 -8.48 10.38
N ILE A 142 5.93 -8.27 11.06
CA ILE A 142 5.44 -6.94 11.43
C ILE A 142 6.48 -6.17 12.23
N VAL A 143 7.12 -6.81 13.21
CA VAL A 143 8.20 -6.20 14.02
C VAL A 143 9.43 -5.87 13.16
N ARG A 144 9.79 -6.71 12.19
CA ARG A 144 10.87 -6.37 11.23
C ARG A 144 10.51 -5.15 10.39
N ILE A 145 9.30 -5.08 9.86
CA ILE A 145 8.82 -3.98 9.01
C ILE A 145 8.89 -2.65 9.77
N ILE A 146 8.34 -2.54 10.97
CA ILE A 146 8.31 -1.27 11.72
C ILE A 146 9.68 -0.81 12.19
N ASN A 147 10.66 -1.71 12.25
CA ASN A 147 12.04 -1.42 12.68
C ASN A 147 13.03 -1.31 11.51
N HIS A 148 12.58 -1.60 10.28
CA HIS A 148 13.45 -1.56 9.12
C HIS A 148 13.99 -0.13 8.87
N PRO A 149 15.31 0.05 8.65
CA PRO A 149 15.92 1.39 8.52
C PRO A 149 15.28 2.28 7.47
N ALA A 150 14.86 1.73 6.33
CA ALA A 150 14.20 2.47 5.27
C ALA A 150 12.74 2.83 5.59
N LEU A 151 12.07 2.07 6.47
CA LEU A 151 10.64 2.20 6.74
C LEU A 151 10.34 2.92 8.06
N LYS A 152 11.17 2.74 9.08
CA LYS A 152 10.88 3.19 10.45
C LYS A 152 10.60 4.69 10.63
N LYS A 153 10.95 5.53 9.66
CA LYS A 153 10.68 6.98 9.70
C LYS A 153 9.36 7.36 9.01
N LEU A 154 8.75 6.43 8.30
CA LEU A 154 7.49 6.66 7.61
C LEU A 154 6.31 6.60 8.61
N PRO A 155 5.20 7.27 8.31
CA PRO A 155 3.95 7.06 9.04
C PRO A 155 3.39 5.66 8.74
N PHE A 156 2.91 5.00 9.80
CA PHE A 156 2.21 3.73 9.74
C PHE A 156 0.75 3.93 10.10
N TYR A 157 -0.15 3.39 9.33
CA TYR A 157 -1.59 3.42 9.53
C TYR A 157 -2.14 1.99 9.64
N LEU A 158 -3.12 1.80 10.50
CA LEU A 158 -3.79 0.51 10.70
C LEU A 158 -5.19 0.57 10.09
N GLU A 159 -5.54 -0.45 9.31
CA GLU A 159 -6.88 -0.69 8.77
C GLU A 159 -7.37 -2.11 9.14
N THR A 160 -6.82 -2.64 10.23
CA THR A 160 -7.18 -3.94 10.78
C THR A 160 -8.65 -3.97 11.20
N PRO A 161 -9.33 -5.14 11.20
CA PRO A 161 -10.75 -5.25 11.50
C PRO A 161 -11.03 -5.15 13.01
N ASN A 162 -10.58 -4.07 13.63
CA ASN A 162 -10.68 -3.79 15.05
C ASN A 162 -11.76 -2.74 15.38
N ASP A 163 -12.19 -2.75 16.64
CA ASP A 163 -12.83 -1.61 17.29
C ASP A 163 -11.77 -0.63 17.85
N LEU A 164 -12.21 0.47 18.47
CA LEU A 164 -11.30 1.47 19.05
C LEU A 164 -10.36 0.90 20.12
N GLU A 165 -10.85 -0.03 20.93
CA GLU A 165 -10.03 -0.69 21.96
C GLU A 165 -9.00 -1.63 21.32
N GLY A 166 -9.36 -2.33 20.25
CA GLY A 166 -8.47 -3.16 19.47
C GLY A 166 -7.33 -2.35 18.84
N TYR A 167 -7.65 -1.24 18.19
CA TYR A 167 -6.63 -0.32 17.68
C TYR A 167 -5.71 0.20 18.79
N ALA A 168 -6.26 0.57 19.95
CA ALA A 168 -5.43 1.03 21.07
C ALA A 168 -4.45 -0.06 21.54
N ARG A 169 -4.89 -1.33 21.60
CA ARG A 169 -4.01 -2.47 21.94
C ARG A 169 -2.92 -2.69 20.90
N GLU A 170 -3.26 -2.70 19.60
CA GLU A 170 -2.28 -2.88 18.52
C GLU A 170 -1.25 -1.74 18.50
N ILE A 171 -1.68 -0.49 18.62
CA ILE A 171 -0.77 0.66 18.68
C ILE A 171 0.16 0.57 19.89
N ALA A 172 -0.34 0.16 21.07
CA ALA A 172 0.49 -0.01 22.25
C ALA A 172 1.53 -1.12 22.06
N MET A 173 1.14 -2.24 21.46
CA MET A 173 2.01 -3.37 21.13
C MET A 173 3.11 -2.96 20.14
N LEU A 174 2.75 -2.26 19.06
CA LEU A 174 3.72 -1.77 18.07
C LEU A 174 4.71 -0.78 18.68
N LYS A 175 4.24 0.16 19.53
CA LYS A 175 5.11 1.10 20.24
C LYS A 175 6.10 0.39 21.17
N ALA A 176 5.66 -0.67 21.86
CA ALA A 176 6.53 -1.47 22.72
C ALA A 176 7.56 -2.28 21.93
N ALA A 177 7.23 -2.71 20.72
CA ALA A 177 8.12 -3.49 19.83
C ALA A 177 9.07 -2.62 18.99
N ARG A 178 8.87 -1.31 18.97
CA ARG A 178 9.72 -0.38 18.21
C ARG A 178 11.08 -0.23 18.90
N LYS A 179 12.13 -0.24 18.08
CA LYS A 179 13.53 -0.01 18.50
C LYS A 179 13.98 1.40 18.07
N ASP A 180 14.69 2.06 18.92
CA ASP A 180 15.26 3.40 18.67
C ASP A 180 16.27 3.41 17.52
#